data_f9f66040cd49ed832d15231d3fff1c90
#
_entry.id   f9f66040cd49ed832d15231d3fff1c90
#
_cell.length_a   1.000
_cell.length_b   1.000
_cell.length_c   1.000
_cell.angle_alpha   90.00
_cell.angle_beta   90.00
_cell.angle_gamma   90.00
#
_symmetry.space_group_name_H-M   'P 1'
#
loop_
_entity.id
_entity.type
_entity.pdbx_description
1 polymer ?
#
loop_
_entity_poly.entity_id
_entity_poly.type
_entity_poly.pdbx_seq_one_letter_code
_entity_poly.pdbx_strand_id
1 'polypeptide(L)'
;MLFNYPNTLTIVRLVLIPVYLYFFLTGEYILSGVFFSISGLTDFLDGYLARKYNMITDLGRLLDPLADKLTLISILAVLIYMDLLPKVITITLLTREVFVLFGSGIMYLMGKDLIQPTFLGKLSIFLLYVAIAANLLEIQFFNMILFYVVIPINIISALDYIRNAYQKM
;
A
#
# COMPACT_ATOMS: atom_id res chain seq x y z
N MET A 1 -25.10 6.03 -6.46
CA MET A 1 -25.40 4.80 -5.69
C MET A 1 -24.18 4.45 -4.85
N LEU A 2 -24.37 4.28 -3.54
CA LEU A 2 -23.28 3.97 -2.59
C LEU A 2 -22.75 2.53 -2.75
N PHE A 3 -23.60 1.61 -3.19
CA PHE A 3 -23.26 0.20 -3.40
C PHE A 3 -23.27 -0.12 -4.89
N ASN A 4 -22.09 -0.27 -5.46
CA ASN A 4 -21.87 -0.89 -6.76
C ASN A 4 -20.82 -2.00 -6.59
N TYR A 5 -20.69 -2.89 -7.59
CA TYR A 5 -19.81 -4.04 -7.50
C TYR A 5 -18.35 -3.68 -7.16
N PRO A 6 -17.70 -2.64 -7.78
CA PRO A 6 -16.35 -2.25 -7.41
C PRO A 6 -16.23 -1.83 -5.94
N ASN A 7 -17.07 -0.92 -5.45
CA ASN A 7 -17.03 -0.46 -4.06
C ASN A 7 -17.19 -1.61 -3.06
N THR A 8 -18.05 -2.61 -3.40
CA THR A 8 -18.21 -3.78 -2.55
C THR A 8 -16.92 -4.60 -2.45
N LEU A 9 -16.20 -4.78 -3.55
CA LEU A 9 -14.92 -5.47 -3.56
C LEU A 9 -13.85 -4.73 -2.72
N THR A 10 -13.82 -3.40 -2.80
CA THR A 10 -12.93 -2.58 -1.96
C THR A 10 -13.25 -2.73 -0.47
N ILE A 11 -14.56 -2.77 -0.10
CA ILE A 11 -14.98 -3.02 1.29
C ILE A 11 -14.58 -4.44 1.72
N VAL A 12 -14.76 -5.45 0.88
CA VAL A 12 -14.30 -6.82 1.16
C VAL A 12 -12.80 -6.84 1.42
N ARG A 13 -12.00 -6.13 0.64
CA ARG A 13 -10.56 -5.99 0.87
C ARG A 13 -10.25 -5.38 2.24
N LEU A 14 -10.94 -4.32 2.63
CA LEU A 14 -10.76 -3.72 3.96
C LEU A 14 -11.07 -4.70 5.10
N VAL A 15 -12.08 -5.56 4.93
CA VAL A 15 -12.41 -6.62 5.90
C VAL A 15 -11.37 -7.73 5.89
N LEU A 16 -10.79 -8.07 4.73
CA LEU A 16 -9.78 -9.11 4.62
C LEU A 16 -8.45 -8.73 5.31
N ILE A 17 -8.14 -7.43 5.45
CA ILE A 17 -6.93 -6.97 6.16
C ILE A 17 -6.87 -7.54 7.59
N PRO A 18 -7.83 -7.29 8.49
CA PRO A 18 -7.78 -7.87 9.83
C PRO A 18 -7.87 -9.40 9.83
N VAL A 19 -8.52 -10.01 8.84
CA VAL A 19 -8.64 -11.47 8.73
C VAL A 19 -7.29 -12.11 8.48
N TYR A 20 -6.54 -11.69 7.46
CA TYR A 20 -5.23 -12.28 7.20
C TYR A 20 -4.20 -11.92 8.28
N LEU A 21 -4.29 -10.73 8.90
CA LEU A 21 -3.45 -10.37 10.03
C LEU A 21 -3.73 -11.27 11.25
N TYR A 22 -4.98 -11.60 11.52
CA TYR A 22 -5.34 -12.53 12.59
C TYR A 22 -4.71 -13.90 12.37
N PHE A 23 -4.86 -14.51 11.19
CA PHE A 23 -4.26 -15.81 10.88
C PHE A 23 -2.73 -15.74 10.92
N PHE A 24 -2.16 -14.61 10.51
CA PHE A 24 -0.72 -14.39 10.60
C PHE A 24 -0.24 -14.40 12.07
N LEU A 25 -0.90 -13.65 12.95
CA LEU A 25 -0.53 -13.54 14.37
C LEU A 25 -0.78 -14.85 15.17
N THR A 26 -1.70 -15.70 14.70
CA THR A 26 -1.96 -17.03 15.29
C THR A 26 -1.01 -18.11 14.76
N GLY A 27 -0.10 -17.78 13.82
CA GLY A 27 0.86 -18.72 13.24
C GLY A 27 0.32 -19.52 12.05
N GLU A 28 -0.90 -19.27 11.62
CA GLU A 28 -1.56 -19.93 10.48
C GLU A 28 -1.14 -19.26 9.15
N TYR A 29 0.14 -19.31 8.84
CA TYR A 29 0.73 -18.55 7.72
C TYR A 29 0.13 -18.90 6.35
N ILE A 30 -0.26 -20.18 6.14
CA ILE A 30 -0.87 -20.62 4.87
C ILE A 30 -2.24 -19.94 4.69
N LEU A 31 -3.08 -19.94 5.74
CA LEU A 31 -4.39 -19.28 5.69
C LEU A 31 -4.24 -17.78 5.53
N SER A 32 -3.29 -17.16 6.22
CA SER A 32 -2.96 -15.75 6.04
C SER A 32 -2.60 -15.45 4.59
N GLY A 33 -1.72 -16.24 3.98
CA GLY A 33 -1.33 -16.10 2.57
C GLY A 33 -2.50 -16.27 1.59
N VAL A 34 -3.42 -17.20 1.86
CA VAL A 34 -4.64 -17.39 1.05
C VAL A 34 -5.53 -16.15 1.12
N PHE A 35 -5.85 -15.64 2.30
CA PHE A 35 -6.70 -14.46 2.45
C PHE A 35 -6.03 -13.19 1.90
N PHE A 36 -4.73 -13.05 2.05
CA PHE A 36 -3.95 -11.98 1.43
C PHE A 36 -4.01 -12.05 -0.12
N SER A 37 -3.87 -13.24 -0.70
CA SER A 37 -3.99 -13.45 -2.15
C SER A 37 -5.40 -13.12 -2.67
N ILE A 38 -6.44 -13.51 -1.92
CA ILE A 38 -7.83 -13.13 -2.22
C ILE A 38 -7.99 -11.60 -2.19
N SER A 39 -7.39 -10.93 -1.20
CA SER A 39 -7.39 -9.46 -1.10
C SER A 39 -6.77 -8.80 -2.34
N GLY A 40 -5.62 -9.31 -2.81
CA GLY A 40 -4.98 -8.84 -4.04
C GLY A 40 -5.81 -9.10 -5.31
N LEU A 41 -6.50 -10.23 -5.38
CA LEU A 41 -7.40 -10.54 -6.49
C LEU A 41 -8.62 -9.61 -6.50
N THR A 42 -9.19 -9.28 -5.35
CA THR A 42 -10.31 -8.32 -5.26
C THR A 42 -9.90 -6.94 -5.75
N ASP A 43 -8.66 -6.47 -5.46
CA ASP A 43 -8.11 -5.22 -5.96
C ASP A 43 -7.99 -5.20 -7.49
N PHE A 44 -7.46 -6.27 -8.05
CA PHE A 44 -7.37 -6.38 -9.51
C PHE A 44 -8.75 -6.36 -10.18
N LEU A 45 -9.71 -7.07 -9.57
CA LEU A 45 -11.07 -7.18 -10.11
C LEU A 45 -11.87 -5.89 -10.00
N ASP A 46 -11.79 -5.16 -8.88
CA ASP A 46 -12.53 -3.90 -8.71
C ASP A 46 -12.05 -2.84 -9.71
N GLY A 47 -10.74 -2.69 -9.88
CA GLY A 47 -10.16 -1.79 -10.85
C GLY A 47 -10.49 -2.16 -12.31
N TYR A 48 -10.55 -3.44 -12.63
CA TYR A 48 -10.96 -3.91 -13.95
C TYR A 48 -12.45 -3.65 -14.21
N LEU A 49 -13.33 -4.01 -13.26
CA LEU A 49 -14.77 -3.85 -13.38
C LEU A 49 -15.18 -2.37 -13.42
N ALA A 50 -14.58 -1.53 -12.57
CA ALA A 50 -14.85 -0.09 -12.54
C ALA A 50 -14.57 0.57 -13.89
N ARG A 51 -13.46 0.20 -14.55
CA ARG A 51 -13.10 0.71 -15.88
C ARG A 51 -13.99 0.14 -16.98
N LYS A 52 -14.24 -1.18 -16.97
CA LYS A 52 -15.02 -1.87 -18.01
C LYS A 52 -16.47 -1.41 -18.07
N TYR A 53 -17.08 -1.15 -16.90
CA TYR A 53 -18.50 -0.80 -16.79
C TYR A 53 -18.76 0.69 -16.52
N ASN A 54 -17.72 1.56 -16.54
CA ASN A 54 -17.81 2.96 -16.19
C ASN A 54 -18.52 3.23 -14.84
N MET A 55 -18.26 2.36 -13.85
CA MET A 55 -18.87 2.41 -12.51
C MET A 55 -18.00 3.14 -11.49
N ILE A 56 -17.26 4.13 -11.93
CA ILE A 56 -16.41 4.94 -11.04
C ILE A 56 -17.32 5.84 -10.19
N THR A 57 -17.16 5.77 -8.87
CA THR A 57 -17.91 6.58 -7.91
C THR A 57 -16.96 7.45 -7.08
N ASP A 58 -17.48 8.55 -6.52
CA ASP A 58 -16.67 9.40 -5.64
C ASP A 58 -16.24 8.65 -4.37
N LEU A 59 -17.11 7.75 -3.87
CA LEU A 59 -16.77 6.88 -2.74
C LEU A 59 -15.64 5.89 -3.10
N GLY A 60 -15.68 5.26 -4.28
CA GLY A 60 -14.63 4.37 -4.76
C GLY A 60 -13.29 5.10 -4.90
N ARG A 61 -13.29 6.30 -5.48
CA ARG A 61 -12.08 7.14 -5.59
C ARG A 61 -11.39 7.41 -4.25
N LEU A 62 -12.15 7.38 -3.13
CA LEU A 62 -11.61 7.53 -1.78
C LEU A 62 -11.21 6.20 -1.18
N LEU A 63 -12.09 5.19 -1.28
CA LEU A 63 -11.88 3.88 -0.64
C LEU A 63 -10.72 3.10 -1.26
N ASP A 64 -10.54 3.17 -2.59
CA ASP A 64 -9.48 2.44 -3.28
C ASP A 64 -8.08 2.84 -2.77
N PRO A 65 -7.67 4.14 -2.79
CA PRO A 65 -6.38 4.54 -2.24
C PRO A 65 -6.24 4.24 -0.74
N LEU A 66 -7.34 4.29 0.02
CA LEU A 66 -7.33 3.95 1.44
C LEU A 66 -7.03 2.46 1.65
N ALA A 67 -7.74 1.59 0.93
CA ALA A 67 -7.56 0.14 1.01
C ALA A 67 -6.14 -0.27 0.58
N ASP A 68 -5.63 0.30 -0.53
CA ASP A 68 -4.26 0.05 -1.01
C ASP A 68 -3.22 0.42 0.05
N LYS A 69 -3.37 1.59 0.66
CA LYS A 69 -2.44 2.06 1.69
C LYS A 69 -2.51 1.24 2.97
N LEU A 70 -3.71 0.86 3.41
CA LEU A 70 -3.88 0.01 4.58
C LEU A 70 -3.31 -1.39 4.35
N THR A 71 -3.48 -1.95 3.15
CA THR A 71 -2.88 -3.23 2.77
C THR A 71 -1.34 -3.14 2.83
N LEU A 72 -0.74 -2.10 2.25
CA LEU A 72 0.71 -1.92 2.27
C LEU A 72 1.25 -1.70 3.70
N ILE A 73 0.57 -0.87 4.51
CA ILE A 73 0.92 -0.64 5.91
C ILE A 73 0.86 -1.95 6.71
N SER A 74 -0.16 -2.78 6.48
CA SER A 74 -0.29 -4.06 7.18
C SER A 74 0.83 -5.04 6.82
N ILE A 75 1.25 -5.09 5.54
CA ILE A 75 2.40 -5.90 5.11
C ILE A 75 3.68 -5.42 5.78
N LEU A 76 3.94 -4.10 5.78
CA LEU A 76 5.12 -3.53 6.44
C LEU A 76 5.13 -3.83 7.93
N ALA A 77 3.96 -3.77 8.61
CA ALA A 77 3.84 -4.13 10.02
C ALA A 77 4.19 -5.61 10.27
N VAL A 78 3.73 -6.52 9.42
CA VAL A 78 4.07 -7.95 9.44
C VAL A 78 5.58 -8.15 9.27
N LEU A 79 6.21 -7.46 8.31
CA LEU A 79 7.64 -7.57 8.06
C LEU A 79 8.50 -7.07 9.24
N ILE A 80 8.02 -6.02 9.95
CA ILE A 80 8.65 -5.57 11.20
C ILE A 80 8.51 -6.64 12.29
N TYR A 81 7.31 -7.19 12.44
CA TYR A 81 7.04 -8.20 13.46
C TYR A 81 7.88 -9.46 13.29
N MET A 82 8.09 -9.90 12.05
CA MET A 82 8.88 -11.09 11.73
C MET A 82 10.40 -10.84 11.71
N ASP A 83 10.86 -9.61 11.89
CA ASP A 83 12.28 -9.25 11.74
C ASP A 83 12.89 -9.66 10.36
N LEU A 84 12.04 -9.75 9.32
CA LEU A 84 12.47 -10.15 7.98
C LEU A 84 13.28 -9.08 7.25
N LEU A 85 13.16 -7.83 7.67
CA LEU A 85 13.88 -6.69 7.12
C LEU A 85 14.52 -5.85 8.23
N PRO A 86 15.63 -5.15 7.95
CA PRO A 86 16.21 -4.21 8.90
C PRO A 86 15.16 -3.18 9.37
N LYS A 87 14.94 -3.12 10.70
CA LYS A 87 13.88 -2.29 11.31
C LYS A 87 13.89 -0.83 10.83
N VAL A 88 15.08 -0.24 10.70
CA VAL A 88 15.23 1.15 10.25
C VAL A 88 14.59 1.36 8.89
N ILE A 89 14.79 0.43 7.97
CA ILE A 89 14.27 0.50 6.61
C ILE A 89 12.74 0.38 6.63
N THR A 90 12.23 -0.65 7.30
CA THR A 90 10.79 -0.92 7.34
C THR A 90 10.03 0.19 8.06
N ILE A 91 10.60 0.74 9.15
CA ILE A 91 10.01 1.88 9.87
C ILE A 91 10.00 3.14 8.98
N THR A 92 11.07 3.41 8.23
CA THR A 92 11.12 4.57 7.31
C THR A 92 10.04 4.45 6.22
N LEU A 93 9.87 3.25 5.65
CA LEU A 93 8.84 2.96 4.66
C LEU A 93 7.43 3.10 5.25
N LEU A 94 7.21 2.51 6.43
CA LEU A 94 5.93 2.60 7.14
C LEU A 94 5.57 4.05 7.45
N THR A 95 6.50 4.82 7.98
CA THR A 95 6.31 6.24 8.30
C THR A 95 5.90 7.02 7.06
N ARG A 96 6.57 6.81 5.94
CA ARG A 96 6.20 7.46 4.67
C ARG A 96 4.79 7.10 4.22
N GLU A 97 4.38 5.83 4.26
CA GLU A 97 3.04 5.42 3.84
C GLU A 97 1.96 6.01 4.74
N VAL A 98 2.20 6.05 6.05
CA VAL A 98 1.32 6.69 7.03
C VAL A 98 1.19 8.19 6.74
N PHE A 99 2.30 8.90 6.46
CA PHE A 99 2.26 10.31 6.10
C PHE A 99 1.47 10.57 4.81
N VAL A 100 1.65 9.75 3.79
CA VAL A 100 0.90 9.87 2.52
C VAL A 100 -0.58 9.61 2.74
N LEU A 101 -0.93 8.62 3.57
CA LEU A 101 -2.33 8.31 3.90
C LEU A 101 -3.00 9.50 4.61
N PHE A 102 -2.39 10.00 5.69
CA PHE A 102 -2.94 11.14 6.45
C PHE A 102 -2.99 12.41 5.58
N GLY A 103 -1.94 12.72 4.83
CA GLY A 103 -1.91 13.87 3.94
C GLY A 103 -2.99 13.81 2.87
N SER A 104 -3.22 12.65 2.27
CA SER A 104 -4.31 12.45 1.31
C SER A 104 -5.69 12.61 1.96
N GLY A 105 -5.86 12.10 3.18
CA GLY A 105 -7.10 12.27 3.95
C GLY A 105 -7.40 13.75 4.26
N ILE A 106 -6.41 14.50 4.71
CA ILE A 106 -6.55 15.93 4.98
C ILE A 106 -6.93 16.69 3.71
N MET A 107 -6.25 16.44 2.59
CA MET A 107 -6.55 17.07 1.30
C MET A 107 -8.00 16.78 0.86
N TYR A 108 -8.45 15.55 1.03
CA TYR A 108 -9.83 15.18 0.73
C TYR A 108 -10.83 15.93 1.62
N LEU A 109 -10.59 16.03 2.92
CA LEU A 109 -11.45 16.78 3.86
C LEU A 109 -11.49 18.28 3.54
N MET A 110 -10.42 18.82 2.96
CA MET A 110 -10.35 20.22 2.48
C MET A 110 -11.04 20.42 1.12
N GLY A 111 -11.65 19.38 0.55
CA GLY A 111 -12.29 19.44 -0.78
C GLY A 111 -11.32 19.62 -1.94
N LYS A 112 -10.03 19.27 -1.74
CA LYS A 112 -8.99 19.37 -2.76
C LYS A 112 -8.76 18.01 -3.42
N ASP A 113 -8.25 18.05 -4.66
CA ASP A 113 -7.91 16.84 -5.40
C ASP A 113 -6.83 16.03 -4.67
N LEU A 114 -7.01 14.72 -4.65
CA LEU A 114 -6.01 13.79 -4.13
C LEU A 114 -4.69 13.95 -4.89
N ILE A 115 -3.59 13.89 -4.15
CA ILE A 115 -2.26 13.96 -4.74
C ILE A 115 -1.98 12.64 -5.45
N GLN A 116 -1.78 12.72 -6.76
CA GLN A 116 -1.41 11.53 -7.52
C GLN A 116 0.02 11.08 -7.14
N PRO A 117 0.24 9.78 -7.01
CA PRO A 117 1.56 9.25 -6.72
C PRO A 117 2.54 9.64 -7.83
N THR A 118 3.68 10.23 -7.43
CA THR A 118 4.76 10.59 -8.35
C THR A 118 5.40 9.33 -8.96
N PHE A 119 6.11 9.48 -10.08
CA PHE A 119 6.89 8.38 -10.66
C PHE A 119 7.87 7.78 -9.65
N LEU A 120 8.55 8.63 -8.86
CA LEU A 120 9.46 8.18 -7.79
C LEU A 120 8.72 7.40 -6.71
N GLY A 121 7.48 7.79 -6.37
CA GLY A 121 6.63 7.05 -5.45
C GLY A 121 6.29 5.64 -5.93
N LYS A 122 5.94 5.50 -7.20
CA LYS A 122 5.69 4.17 -7.81
C LYS A 122 6.95 3.32 -7.88
N LEU A 123 8.08 3.94 -8.25
CA LEU A 123 9.37 3.28 -8.33
C LEU A 123 9.82 2.78 -6.95
N SER A 124 9.66 3.59 -5.89
CA SER A 124 10.04 3.19 -4.53
C SER A 124 9.25 1.97 -4.03
N ILE A 125 7.95 1.91 -4.32
CA ILE A 125 7.10 0.76 -3.96
C ILE A 125 7.50 -0.47 -4.77
N PHE A 126 7.74 -0.33 -6.07
CA PHE A 126 8.21 -1.43 -6.91
C PHE A 126 9.53 -2.01 -6.42
N LEU A 127 10.52 -1.15 -6.15
CA LEU A 127 11.82 -1.58 -5.61
C LEU A 127 11.69 -2.23 -4.23
N LEU A 128 10.74 -1.78 -3.40
CA LEU A 128 10.43 -2.41 -2.14
C LEU A 128 9.95 -3.86 -2.34
N TYR A 129 9.01 -4.10 -3.25
CA TYR A 129 8.55 -5.46 -3.54
C TYR A 129 9.68 -6.35 -4.06
N VAL A 130 10.55 -5.81 -4.92
CA VAL A 130 11.73 -6.53 -5.40
C VAL A 130 12.68 -6.86 -4.25
N ALA A 131 12.92 -5.91 -3.34
CA ALA A 131 13.77 -6.13 -2.17
C ALA A 131 13.19 -7.19 -1.20
N ILE A 132 11.88 -7.17 -0.98
CA ILE A 132 11.19 -8.20 -0.18
C ILE A 132 11.32 -9.57 -0.84
N ALA A 133 11.04 -9.66 -2.14
CA ALA A 133 11.15 -10.91 -2.88
C ALA A 133 12.59 -11.48 -2.87
N ALA A 134 13.60 -10.62 -3.07
CA ALA A 134 15.00 -11.01 -3.00
C ALA A 134 15.40 -11.50 -1.60
N ASN A 135 14.85 -10.90 -0.55
CA ASN A 135 15.07 -11.32 0.82
C ASN A 135 14.44 -12.71 1.09
N LEU A 136 13.19 -12.91 0.68
CA LEU A 136 12.50 -14.19 0.84
C LEU A 136 13.15 -15.33 0.05
N LEU A 137 13.81 -15.02 -1.06
CA LEU A 137 14.56 -15.98 -1.87
C LEU A 137 16.01 -16.16 -1.40
N GLU A 138 16.40 -15.55 -0.27
CA GLU A 138 17.75 -15.62 0.33
C GLU A 138 18.89 -15.18 -0.62
N ILE A 139 18.58 -14.31 -1.60
CA ILE A 139 19.57 -13.77 -2.52
C ILE A 139 20.39 -12.69 -1.80
N GLN A 140 21.35 -13.10 -1.01
CA GLN A 140 22.12 -12.26 -0.07
C GLN A 140 22.80 -11.05 -0.74
N PHE A 141 23.27 -11.19 -1.98
CA PHE A 141 23.96 -10.11 -2.69
C PHE A 141 23.05 -8.92 -3.00
N PHE A 142 21.77 -9.16 -3.28
CA PHE A 142 20.82 -8.10 -3.61
C PHE A 142 20.18 -7.43 -2.40
N ASN A 143 20.16 -8.09 -1.25
CA ASN A 143 19.43 -7.63 -0.07
C ASN A 143 19.90 -6.26 0.43
N MET A 144 21.22 -6.08 0.66
CA MET A 144 21.72 -4.81 1.19
C MET A 144 21.72 -3.69 0.14
N ILE A 145 22.12 -3.98 -1.08
CA ILE A 145 22.23 -2.98 -2.16
C ILE A 145 20.87 -2.39 -2.48
N LEU A 146 19.83 -3.23 -2.63
CA LEU A 146 18.48 -2.76 -2.91
C LEU A 146 17.95 -1.83 -1.80
N PHE A 147 18.21 -2.12 -0.54
CA PHE A 147 17.79 -1.27 0.56
C PHE A 147 18.49 0.09 0.57
N TYR A 148 19.78 0.15 0.28
CA TYR A 148 20.50 1.41 0.15
C TYR A 148 20.00 2.28 -1.00
N VAL A 149 19.41 1.68 -2.04
CA VAL A 149 18.79 2.39 -3.16
C VAL A 149 17.33 2.79 -2.83
N VAL A 150 16.58 1.91 -2.18
CA VAL A 150 15.16 2.14 -1.84
C VAL A 150 15.00 3.30 -0.86
N ILE A 151 15.86 3.41 0.16
CA ILE A 151 15.75 4.45 1.19
C ILE A 151 15.84 5.86 0.60
N PRO A 152 16.89 6.25 -0.16
CA PRO A 152 16.97 7.60 -0.72
C PRO A 152 15.81 7.90 -1.68
N ILE A 153 15.42 6.95 -2.53
CA ILE A 153 14.29 7.12 -3.44
C ILE A 153 12.99 7.35 -2.66
N ASN A 154 12.82 6.64 -1.55
CA ASN A 154 11.65 6.78 -0.69
C ASN A 154 11.60 8.16 -0.02
N ILE A 155 12.73 8.64 0.50
CA ILE A 155 12.85 9.98 1.10
C ILE A 155 12.56 11.07 0.05
N ILE A 156 13.15 10.98 -1.14
CA ILE A 156 12.91 11.94 -2.23
C ILE A 156 11.44 11.91 -2.62
N SER A 157 10.83 10.73 -2.74
CA SER A 157 9.40 10.59 -3.04
C SER A 157 8.51 11.22 -1.97
N ALA A 158 8.88 11.12 -0.69
CA ALA A 158 8.15 11.77 0.40
C ALA A 158 8.25 13.30 0.31
N LEU A 159 9.43 13.84 0.00
CA LEU A 159 9.63 15.28 -0.22
C LEU A 159 8.84 15.78 -1.42
N ASP A 160 8.83 15.05 -2.53
CA ASP A 160 8.01 15.37 -3.71
C ASP A 160 6.52 15.38 -3.37
N TYR A 161 6.06 14.43 -2.56
CA TYR A 161 4.68 14.41 -2.10
C TYR A 161 4.33 15.66 -1.31
N ILE A 162 5.17 16.03 -0.33
CA ILE A 162 4.97 17.26 0.49
C ILE A 162 4.97 18.51 -0.41
N ARG A 163 5.91 18.61 -1.34
CA ARG A 163 5.98 19.73 -2.31
C ARG A 163 4.70 19.84 -3.13
N ASN A 164 4.22 18.72 -3.68
CA ASN A 164 2.99 18.69 -4.48
C ASN A 164 1.74 19.01 -3.64
N ALA A 165 1.74 18.59 -2.36
CA ALA A 165 0.68 18.95 -1.42
C ALA A 165 0.65 20.47 -1.21
N TYR A 166 1.82 21.07 -0.96
CA TYR A 166 1.93 22.51 -0.72
C TYR A 166 1.55 23.37 -1.93
N GLN A 167 1.84 22.90 -3.15
CA GLN A 167 1.45 23.60 -4.39
C GLN A 167 -0.06 23.56 -4.67
N LYS A 168 -0.78 22.58 -4.08
CA LYS A 168 -2.24 22.45 -4.22
C LYS A 168 -3.01 23.08 -3.05
N MET A 169 -2.33 23.50 -1.98
CA MET A 169 -2.91 24.28 -0.89
C MET A 169 -3.10 25.74 -1.26
#